data_d56dc9f8b1e99127a5ee7385c8ef9ba4
#
_entry.id   d56dc9f8b1e99127a5ee7385c8ef9ba4
#
_cell.length_a   1.000
_cell.length_b   1.000
_cell.length_c   1.000
_cell.angle_alpha   90.00
_cell.angle_beta   90.00
_cell.angle_gamma   90.00
#
_symmetry.space_group_name_H-M   'P 1'
#
loop_
_entity.id
_entity.type
_entity.pdbx_description
1 polymer ?
#
loop_
_entity_poly.entity_id
_entity_poly.type
_entity_poly.pdbx_seq_one_letter_code
_entity_poly.pdbx_strand_id
1 'polypeptide(L)'
;MIAPADPARTESTLIKAITTDLAFRAAEHLTVLRGGDGYRPGSLGFGGMADCHPFRIFEGPNDVLFDQVARDYVGSSEESTLGGLLTEQGMPTVDGPLRELMDRPICTESQRVMVAIGRMIGIVSLWRWALDSPDTFEPDELALVRDVCEEELAGECARLLHRQHSGTRSG
;
A
#
# COMPACT_ATOMS: atom_id res chain seq x y z
N MET A 1 16.16 7.01 9.39
CA MET A 1 14.69 6.83 9.38
C MET A 1 14.09 8.01 10.11
N ILE A 2 13.26 8.79 9.42
CA ILE A 2 12.54 9.91 10.03
C ILE A 2 11.22 9.35 10.53
N ALA A 3 10.94 9.54 11.80
CA ALA A 3 9.69 9.10 12.41
C ALA A 3 8.65 10.23 12.31
N PRO A 4 7.37 9.92 12.04
CA PRO A 4 6.28 10.89 12.10
C PRO A 4 6.16 11.51 13.51
N ALA A 5 5.45 12.62 13.63
CA ALA A 5 5.31 13.37 14.88
C ALA A 5 4.66 12.53 16.02
N ASP A 6 3.78 11.59 15.66
CA ASP A 6 3.21 10.57 16.57
C ASP A 6 3.39 9.18 15.93
N PRO A 7 4.55 8.54 16.12
CA PRO A 7 4.87 7.27 15.46
C PRO A 7 3.89 6.16 15.77
N ALA A 8 3.47 6.03 17.02
CA ALA A 8 2.59 4.94 17.46
C ALA A 8 1.19 5.06 16.83
N ARG A 9 0.67 6.27 16.73
CA ARG A 9 -0.61 6.54 16.07
C ARG A 9 -0.51 6.27 14.57
N THR A 10 0.53 6.77 13.91
CA THR A 10 0.73 6.60 12.47
C THR A 10 0.90 5.13 12.12
N GLU A 11 1.66 4.37 12.92
CA GLU A 11 1.85 2.94 12.74
C GLU A 11 0.53 2.17 12.92
N SER A 12 -0.22 2.43 13.99
CA SER A 12 -1.53 1.81 14.22
C SER A 12 -2.50 2.09 13.07
N THR A 13 -2.55 3.34 12.60
CA THR A 13 -3.37 3.75 11.45
C THR A 13 -2.96 3.00 10.18
N LEU A 14 -1.66 2.87 9.94
CA LEU A 14 -1.11 2.17 8.78
C LEU A 14 -1.43 0.68 8.82
N ILE A 15 -1.21 0.02 9.95
CA ILE A 15 -1.51 -1.40 10.15
C ILE A 15 -3.00 -1.65 9.87
N LYS A 16 -3.90 -0.85 10.45
CA LYS A 16 -5.33 -0.99 10.19
C LYS A 16 -5.66 -0.86 8.71
N ALA A 17 -5.17 0.18 8.05
CA ALA A 17 -5.50 0.45 6.66
C ALA A 17 -4.99 -0.63 5.71
N ILE A 18 -3.72 -1.05 5.87
CA ILE A 18 -3.09 -2.02 4.97
C ILE A 18 -3.65 -3.43 5.17
N THR A 19 -3.83 -3.87 6.43
CA THR A 19 -4.33 -5.23 6.71
C THR A 19 -5.76 -5.42 6.25
N THR A 20 -6.63 -4.42 6.44
CA THR A 20 -8.01 -4.51 5.98
C THR A 20 -8.13 -4.41 4.46
N ASP A 21 -7.24 -3.68 3.80
CA ASP A 21 -7.19 -3.63 2.33
C ASP A 21 -6.72 -4.97 1.74
N LEU A 22 -5.67 -5.56 2.31
CA LEU A 22 -5.18 -6.88 1.91
C LEU A 22 -6.20 -8.00 2.16
N ALA A 23 -6.88 -7.99 3.31
CA ALA A 23 -7.92 -8.96 3.62
C ALA A 23 -9.06 -8.91 2.59
N PHE A 24 -9.50 -7.71 2.21
CA PHE A 24 -10.53 -7.54 1.18
C PHE A 24 -10.06 -8.07 -0.18
N ARG A 25 -8.83 -7.73 -0.61
CA ARG A 25 -8.27 -8.22 -1.88
C ARG A 25 -8.10 -9.73 -1.89
N ALA A 26 -7.65 -10.33 -0.79
CA ALA A 26 -7.54 -11.78 -0.66
C ALA A 26 -8.91 -12.46 -0.84
N ALA A 27 -9.97 -11.91 -0.24
CA ALA A 27 -11.33 -12.41 -0.41
C ALA A 27 -11.84 -12.24 -1.86
N GLU A 28 -11.51 -11.13 -2.51
CA GLU A 28 -11.82 -10.88 -3.93
C GLU A 28 -11.12 -11.90 -4.84
N HIS A 29 -9.82 -12.12 -4.66
CA HIS A 29 -9.06 -13.12 -5.41
C HIS A 29 -9.60 -14.53 -5.20
N LEU A 30 -9.95 -14.88 -3.94
CA LEU A 30 -10.56 -16.17 -3.63
C LEU A 30 -11.90 -16.35 -4.35
N THR A 31 -12.69 -15.28 -4.46
CA THR A 31 -13.96 -15.29 -5.21
C THR A 31 -13.71 -15.62 -6.68
N VAL A 32 -12.72 -14.98 -7.29
CA VAL A 32 -12.36 -15.20 -8.70
C VAL A 32 -11.83 -16.62 -8.91
N LEU A 33 -10.91 -17.09 -8.06
CA LEU A 33 -10.33 -18.43 -8.16
C LEU A 33 -11.36 -19.55 -8.05
N ARG A 34 -12.44 -19.35 -7.29
CA ARG A 34 -13.53 -20.31 -7.16
C ARG A 34 -14.57 -20.23 -8.28
N GLY A 35 -14.41 -19.32 -9.22
CA GLY A 35 -15.32 -19.14 -10.34
C GLY A 35 -16.76 -18.92 -9.89
N GLY A 36 -17.73 -19.56 -10.55
CA GLY A 36 -19.15 -19.39 -10.22
C GLY A 36 -19.53 -19.76 -8.78
N ASP A 37 -18.82 -20.71 -8.17
CA ASP A 37 -19.06 -21.09 -6.76
C ASP A 37 -18.58 -19.98 -5.79
N GLY A 38 -17.59 -19.20 -6.18
CA GLY A 38 -17.11 -18.06 -5.39
C GLY A 38 -18.14 -16.95 -5.22
N TYR A 39 -19.08 -16.83 -6.17
CA TYR A 39 -20.13 -15.80 -6.14
C TYR A 39 -21.44 -16.26 -5.47
N ARG A 40 -21.52 -17.50 -4.99
CA ARG A 40 -22.71 -17.96 -4.26
C ARG A 40 -22.79 -17.28 -2.89
N PRO A 41 -23.98 -16.83 -2.46
CA PRO A 41 -24.20 -16.39 -1.09
C PRO A 41 -23.77 -17.48 -0.09
N GLY A 42 -23.01 -17.11 0.93
CA GLY A 42 -22.45 -18.03 1.92
C GLY A 42 -21.18 -18.78 1.49
N SER A 43 -20.68 -18.56 0.26
CA SER A 43 -19.33 -19.02 -0.11
C SER A 43 -18.27 -18.23 0.65
N LEU A 44 -17.10 -18.84 0.88
CA LEU A 44 -16.01 -18.19 1.57
C LEU A 44 -15.49 -16.95 0.81
N GLY A 45 -15.53 -16.95 -0.53
CA GLY A 45 -15.15 -15.79 -1.35
C GLY A 45 -16.11 -14.62 -1.19
N PHE A 46 -17.39 -14.82 -1.56
CA PHE A 46 -18.40 -13.75 -1.50
C PHE A 46 -18.70 -13.31 -0.07
N GLY A 47 -18.81 -14.25 0.88
CA GLY A 47 -19.00 -13.95 2.29
C GLY A 47 -17.80 -13.18 2.84
N GLY A 48 -16.58 -13.61 2.54
CA GLY A 48 -15.35 -12.93 2.96
C GLY A 48 -15.24 -11.49 2.45
N MET A 49 -15.64 -11.22 1.19
CA MET A 49 -15.70 -9.84 0.67
C MET A 49 -16.72 -8.99 1.44
N ALA A 50 -17.93 -9.53 1.68
CA ALA A 50 -18.97 -8.81 2.40
C ALA A 50 -18.56 -8.51 3.85
N ASP A 51 -17.88 -9.46 4.51
CA ASP A 51 -17.41 -9.32 5.89
C ASP A 51 -16.20 -8.40 6.01
N CYS A 52 -15.29 -8.42 5.04
CA CYS A 52 -14.09 -7.56 5.05
C CYS A 52 -14.39 -6.11 4.65
N HIS A 53 -15.41 -5.86 3.83
CA HIS A 53 -15.70 -4.51 3.32
C HIS A 53 -15.96 -3.47 4.41
N PRO A 54 -16.75 -3.73 5.47
CA PRO A 54 -16.98 -2.79 6.55
C PRO A 54 -15.69 -2.37 7.27
N PHE A 55 -14.70 -3.26 7.42
CA PHE A 55 -13.44 -2.95 8.08
C PHE A 55 -12.60 -1.88 7.35
N ARG A 56 -12.82 -1.72 6.04
CA ARG A 56 -12.19 -0.64 5.26
C ARG A 56 -12.79 0.73 5.53
N ILE A 57 -13.94 0.79 6.23
CA ILE A 57 -14.69 2.01 6.51
C ILE A 57 -14.65 2.35 8.00
N PHE A 58 -14.72 1.36 8.89
CA PHE A 58 -14.69 1.56 10.33
C PHE A 58 -13.38 2.22 10.77
N GLU A 59 -13.47 3.09 11.77
CA GLU A 59 -12.35 3.92 12.27
C GLU A 59 -11.77 4.88 11.21
N GLY A 60 -12.49 5.09 10.12
CA GLY A 60 -12.14 5.94 8.99
C GLY A 60 -11.88 5.16 7.71
N PRO A 61 -12.33 5.69 6.56
CA PRO A 61 -12.08 5.08 5.26
C PRO A 61 -10.58 4.91 4.99
N ASN A 62 -10.17 3.76 4.49
CA ASN A 62 -8.75 3.45 4.26
C ASN A 62 -8.04 4.51 3.41
N ASP A 63 -8.71 5.07 2.39
CA ASP A 63 -8.09 6.13 1.57
C ASP A 63 -7.77 7.39 2.38
N VAL A 64 -8.62 7.75 3.36
CA VAL A 64 -8.34 8.88 4.27
C VAL A 64 -7.17 8.55 5.19
N LEU A 65 -7.11 7.32 5.69
CA LEU A 65 -6.01 6.87 6.55
C LEU A 65 -4.68 6.82 5.80
N PHE A 66 -4.66 6.34 4.57
CA PHE A 66 -3.46 6.36 3.72
C PHE A 66 -3.00 7.78 3.39
N ASP A 67 -3.93 8.71 3.08
CA ASP A 67 -3.60 10.12 2.85
C ASP A 67 -2.96 10.73 4.12
N GLN A 68 -3.54 10.47 5.29
CA GLN A 68 -3.01 10.95 6.57
C GLN A 68 -1.60 10.42 6.83
N VAL A 69 -1.40 9.10 6.71
CA VAL A 69 -0.08 8.46 6.88
C VAL A 69 0.95 9.08 5.93
N ALA A 70 0.60 9.22 4.65
CA ALA A 70 1.51 9.82 3.69
C ALA A 70 1.91 11.25 4.08
N ARG A 71 0.97 12.07 4.54
CA ARG A 71 1.25 13.44 4.99
C ARG A 71 2.15 13.48 6.22
N ASP A 72 1.94 12.57 7.17
CA ASP A 72 2.76 12.47 8.36
C ASP A 72 4.22 12.13 8.02
N TYR A 73 4.44 11.20 7.09
CA TYR A 73 5.77 10.81 6.63
C TYR A 73 6.42 11.88 5.75
N VAL A 74 5.70 12.44 4.78
CA VAL A 74 6.22 13.52 3.91
C VAL A 74 6.53 14.78 4.73
N GLY A 75 5.70 15.12 5.70
CA GLY A 75 5.91 16.29 6.56
C GLY A 75 7.09 16.14 7.53
N SER A 76 7.53 14.91 7.81
CA SER A 76 8.69 14.61 8.66
C SER A 76 9.97 14.27 7.87
N SER A 77 9.87 14.03 6.56
CA SER A 77 10.99 13.71 5.69
C SER A 77 11.70 14.97 5.17
N GLU A 78 13.02 14.90 5.05
CA GLU A 78 13.82 15.90 4.33
C GLU A 78 13.82 15.63 2.81
N GLU A 79 13.38 14.44 2.41
CA GLU A 79 13.33 14.01 1.03
C GLU A 79 12.12 14.61 0.29
N SER A 80 12.38 15.12 -0.90
CA SER A 80 11.36 15.74 -1.76
C SER A 80 10.87 14.81 -2.88
N THR A 81 11.50 13.64 -3.02
CA THR A 81 11.18 12.65 -4.06
C THR A 81 10.53 11.40 -3.48
N LEU A 82 9.71 10.73 -4.28
CA LEU A 82 9.09 9.48 -3.87
C LEU A 82 10.13 8.41 -3.53
N GLY A 83 11.19 8.29 -4.35
CA GLY A 83 12.25 7.32 -4.13
C GLY A 83 13.02 7.56 -2.85
N GLY A 84 13.35 8.83 -2.54
CA GLY A 84 13.98 9.20 -1.28
C GLY A 84 13.14 8.78 -0.09
N LEU A 85 11.85 9.18 -0.08
CA LEU A 85 10.91 8.82 0.98
C LEU A 85 10.80 7.30 1.21
N LEU A 86 10.62 6.52 0.14
CA LEU A 86 10.48 5.06 0.26
C LEU A 86 11.78 4.37 0.66
N THR A 87 12.94 4.89 0.21
CA THR A 87 14.26 4.41 0.61
C THR A 87 14.50 4.65 2.11
N GLU A 88 14.12 5.82 2.63
CA GLU A 88 14.15 6.10 4.08
C GLU A 88 13.31 5.08 4.88
N GLN A 89 12.22 4.57 4.29
CA GLN A 89 11.38 3.53 4.91
C GLN A 89 11.92 2.12 4.72
N GLY A 90 13.04 1.93 4.05
CA GLY A 90 13.72 0.65 3.89
C GLY A 90 13.37 -0.09 2.60
N MET A 91 12.79 0.60 1.62
CA MET A 91 12.55 0.01 0.31
C MET A 91 13.89 -0.21 -0.42
N PRO A 92 14.12 -1.40 -1.00
CA PRO A 92 15.28 -1.63 -1.85
C PRO A 92 15.21 -0.74 -3.10
N THR A 93 16.37 -0.43 -3.67
CA THR A 93 16.46 0.38 -4.90
C THR A 93 15.67 -0.30 -6.01
N VAL A 94 14.74 0.42 -6.62
CA VAL A 94 13.92 -0.06 -7.73
C VAL A 94 14.59 0.31 -9.05
N ASP A 95 14.84 -0.67 -9.89
CA ASP A 95 15.39 -0.49 -11.24
C ASP A 95 14.28 -0.49 -12.30
N GLY A 96 14.57 0.11 -13.45
CA GLY A 96 13.69 0.09 -14.61
C GLY A 96 12.76 1.31 -14.73
N PRO A 97 11.59 1.18 -15.41
CA PRO A 97 10.69 2.31 -15.69
C PRO A 97 10.13 2.98 -14.44
N LEU A 98 10.17 2.32 -13.29
CA LEU A 98 9.76 2.89 -12.01
C LEU A 98 10.75 3.93 -11.48
N ARG A 99 12.03 3.89 -11.91
CA ARG A 99 13.05 4.84 -11.48
C ARG A 99 12.67 6.29 -11.82
N GLU A 100 12.12 6.51 -13.02
CA GLU A 100 11.67 7.84 -13.43
C GLU A 100 10.56 8.40 -12.51
N LEU A 101 9.68 7.53 -12.01
CA LEU A 101 8.67 7.92 -11.03
C LEU A 101 9.29 8.23 -9.67
N MET A 102 10.29 7.45 -9.26
CA MET A 102 10.98 7.62 -7.98
C MET A 102 11.73 8.96 -7.89
N ASP A 103 12.27 9.44 -9.01
CA ASP A 103 13.00 10.71 -9.07
C ASP A 103 12.08 11.95 -9.09
N ARG A 104 10.74 11.75 -9.13
CA ARG A 104 9.79 12.87 -9.19
C ARG A 104 9.53 13.48 -7.83
N PRO A 105 9.33 14.82 -7.78
CA PRO A 105 8.88 15.49 -6.58
C PRO A 105 7.50 14.99 -6.13
N ILE A 106 7.30 14.90 -4.83
CA ILE A 106 6.03 14.51 -4.22
C ILE A 106 5.02 15.67 -4.37
N CYS A 107 3.91 15.39 -5.06
CA CYS A 107 2.80 16.34 -5.18
C CYS A 107 1.86 16.19 -3.98
N THR A 108 2.02 17.03 -2.97
CA THR A 108 1.22 17.00 -1.73
C THR A 108 -0.20 17.56 -1.89
N GLU A 109 -0.48 18.28 -2.97
CA GLU A 109 -1.80 18.86 -3.24
C GLU A 109 -2.82 17.83 -3.72
N SER A 110 -2.37 16.72 -4.31
CA SER A 110 -3.23 15.68 -4.82
C SER A 110 -3.49 14.59 -3.77
N GLN A 111 -4.70 14.55 -3.21
CA GLN A 111 -5.13 13.48 -2.31
C GLN A 111 -4.90 12.09 -2.93
N ARG A 112 -5.16 11.92 -4.22
CA ARG A 112 -4.98 10.63 -4.90
C ARG A 112 -3.52 10.18 -4.94
N VAL A 113 -2.60 11.12 -5.09
CA VAL A 113 -1.16 10.85 -5.03
C VAL A 113 -0.78 10.48 -3.61
N MET A 114 -1.25 11.23 -2.62
CA MET A 114 -0.98 10.95 -1.22
C MET A 114 -1.52 9.59 -0.77
N VAL A 115 -2.72 9.20 -1.19
CA VAL A 115 -3.28 7.86 -0.94
C VAL A 115 -2.38 6.76 -1.51
N ALA A 116 -1.89 6.91 -2.75
CA ALA A 116 -1.00 5.93 -3.35
C ALA A 116 0.35 5.85 -2.61
N ILE A 117 0.91 6.99 -2.20
CA ILE A 117 2.13 7.04 -1.37
C ILE A 117 1.90 6.34 -0.03
N GLY A 118 0.79 6.61 0.64
CA GLY A 118 0.45 5.95 1.90
C GLY A 118 0.33 4.43 1.78
N ARG A 119 -0.23 3.94 0.66
CA ARG A 119 -0.28 2.50 0.35
C ARG A 119 1.12 1.92 0.13
N MET A 120 1.98 2.62 -0.62
CA MET A 120 3.37 2.19 -0.82
C MET A 120 4.14 2.13 0.51
N ILE A 121 3.99 3.14 1.37
CA ILE A 121 4.57 3.11 2.72
C ILE A 121 4.06 1.90 3.50
N GLY A 122 2.76 1.59 3.42
CA GLY A 122 2.16 0.42 4.05
C GLY A 122 2.77 -0.89 3.59
N ILE A 123 2.95 -1.06 2.28
CA ILE A 123 3.54 -2.26 1.68
C ILE A 123 5.00 -2.42 2.13
N VAL A 124 5.79 -1.34 2.08
CA VAL A 124 7.19 -1.35 2.54
C VAL A 124 7.29 -1.65 4.03
N SER A 125 6.38 -1.11 4.85
CA SER A 125 6.33 -1.38 6.29
C SER A 125 5.99 -2.84 6.59
N LEU A 126 5.07 -3.45 5.84
CA LEU A 126 4.77 -4.88 5.96
C LEU A 126 5.97 -5.76 5.62
N TRP A 127 6.64 -5.46 4.52
CA TRP A 127 7.85 -6.18 4.13
C TRP A 127 8.93 -6.10 5.21
N ARG A 128 9.15 -4.90 5.72
CA ARG A 128 10.11 -4.67 6.77
C ARG A 128 9.74 -5.40 8.06
N TRP A 129 8.47 -5.35 8.48
CA TRP A 129 7.99 -6.09 9.65
C TRP A 129 8.22 -7.60 9.48
N ALA A 130 7.99 -8.16 8.28
CA ALA A 130 8.25 -9.57 8.02
C ALA A 130 9.75 -9.91 8.16
N LEU A 131 10.65 -9.05 7.66
CA LEU A 131 12.09 -9.20 7.83
C LEU A 131 12.55 -9.12 9.28
N ASP A 132 11.94 -8.21 10.07
CA ASP A 132 12.27 -8.01 11.50
C ASP A 132 11.66 -9.10 12.39
N SER A 133 10.87 -10.02 11.83
CA SER A 133 10.19 -11.11 12.54
C SER A 133 10.60 -12.50 12.01
N PRO A 134 11.90 -12.85 12.01
CA PRO A 134 12.40 -14.06 11.34
C PRO A 134 11.86 -15.37 11.94
N ASP A 135 11.47 -15.34 13.23
CA ASP A 135 10.90 -16.51 13.90
C ASP A 135 9.42 -16.76 13.56
N THR A 136 8.80 -15.84 12.81
CA THR A 136 7.37 -15.91 12.48
C THR A 136 7.13 -16.56 11.11
N PHE A 137 8.11 -16.46 10.20
CA PHE A 137 7.98 -16.88 8.82
C PHE A 137 9.04 -17.90 8.42
N GLU A 138 8.65 -18.94 7.71
CA GLU A 138 9.58 -19.83 7.03
C GLU A 138 10.22 -19.10 5.82
N PRO A 139 11.42 -19.52 5.37
CA PRO A 139 12.11 -18.87 4.24
C PRO A 139 11.27 -18.75 2.97
N ASP A 140 10.49 -19.80 2.65
CA ASP A 140 9.60 -19.81 1.49
C ASP A 140 8.43 -18.83 1.64
N GLU A 141 7.93 -18.64 2.87
CA GLU A 141 6.88 -17.67 3.19
C GLU A 141 7.41 -16.23 3.06
N LEU A 142 8.64 -15.97 3.52
CA LEU A 142 9.30 -14.68 3.33
C LEU A 142 9.50 -14.36 1.84
N ALA A 143 9.88 -15.35 1.03
CA ALA A 143 9.98 -15.16 -0.41
C ALA A 143 8.63 -14.79 -1.03
N LEU A 144 7.54 -15.45 -0.62
CA LEU A 144 6.20 -15.12 -1.07
C LEU A 144 5.77 -13.72 -0.63
N VAL A 145 6.02 -13.34 0.62
CA VAL A 145 5.71 -11.97 1.12
C VAL A 145 6.44 -10.93 0.29
N ARG A 146 7.72 -11.16 -0.02
CA ARG A 146 8.49 -10.28 -0.89
C ARG A 146 7.84 -10.13 -2.27
N ASP A 147 7.54 -11.25 -2.93
CA ASP A 147 6.99 -11.26 -4.29
C ASP A 147 5.64 -10.51 -4.33
N VAL A 148 4.79 -10.72 -3.32
CA VAL A 148 3.52 -9.98 -3.18
C VAL A 148 3.76 -8.48 -2.97
N CYS A 149 4.70 -8.10 -2.11
CA CYS A 149 5.01 -6.69 -1.87
C CYS A 149 5.57 -6.01 -3.14
N GLU A 150 6.43 -6.68 -3.88
CA GLU A 150 6.98 -6.17 -5.14
C GLU A 150 5.88 -5.97 -6.21
N GLU A 151 4.96 -6.92 -6.36
CA GLU A 151 3.82 -6.83 -7.27
C GLU A 151 2.89 -5.68 -6.91
N GLU A 152 2.55 -5.54 -5.63
CA GLU A 152 1.68 -4.46 -5.14
C GLU A 152 2.33 -3.08 -5.32
N LEU A 153 3.62 -2.94 -5.03
CA LEU A 153 4.37 -1.71 -5.26
C LEU A 153 4.39 -1.34 -6.74
N ALA A 154 4.67 -2.30 -7.61
CA ALA A 154 4.65 -2.09 -9.06
C ALA A 154 3.26 -1.65 -9.54
N GLY A 155 2.20 -2.24 -8.98
CA GLY A 155 0.81 -1.87 -9.27
C GLY A 155 0.48 -0.43 -8.88
N GLU A 156 0.87 0.02 -7.67
CA GLU A 156 0.65 1.41 -7.24
C GLU A 156 1.46 2.40 -8.08
N CYS A 157 2.71 2.08 -8.41
CA CYS A 157 3.55 2.89 -9.29
C CYS A 157 2.92 3.03 -10.69
N ALA A 158 2.45 1.94 -11.28
CA ALA A 158 1.78 1.97 -12.59
C ALA A 158 0.51 2.85 -12.57
N ARG A 159 -0.27 2.78 -11.49
CA ARG A 159 -1.45 3.64 -11.29
C ARG A 159 -1.08 5.12 -11.24
N LEU A 160 0.01 5.49 -10.59
CA LEU A 160 0.49 6.87 -10.54
C LEU A 160 0.95 7.36 -11.92
N LEU A 161 1.71 6.55 -12.65
CA LEU A 161 2.18 6.88 -14.00
C LEU A 161 1.03 7.10 -14.98
N HIS A 162 0.06 6.18 -15.02
CA HIS A 162 -1.08 6.27 -15.94
C HIS A 162 -1.91 7.53 -15.71
N ARG A 163 -2.11 7.94 -14.48
CA ARG A 163 -2.94 9.11 -14.12
C ARG A 163 -2.29 10.45 -14.47
N GLN A 164 -0.96 10.52 -14.50
CA GLN A 164 -0.25 11.74 -14.88
C GLN A 164 -0.35 12.01 -16.38
N HIS A 165 -0.43 10.98 -17.23
CA HIS A 165 -0.58 11.13 -18.67
C HIS A 165 -2.00 11.56 -19.09
N SER A 166 -3.02 11.28 -18.28
CA SER A 166 -4.40 11.68 -18.57
C SER A 166 -4.71 13.13 -18.18
N GLY A 167 -3.94 13.73 -17.26
CA GLY A 167 -4.10 15.13 -16.83
C GLY A 167 -3.54 16.17 -17.80
N THR A 168 -2.63 15.79 -18.70
CA THR A 168 -1.99 16.70 -19.68
C THR A 168 -2.74 16.85 -20.98
N ARG A 169 -3.90 16.19 -21.18
CA ARG A 169 -4.70 16.26 -22.41
C ARG A 169 -5.91 17.22 -22.35
N SER A 170 -6.05 18.01 -21.31
CA SER A 170 -7.13 18.99 -21.15
C SER A 170 -6.54 20.39 -20.98
N GLY A 171 -5.80 20.83 -21.99
CA GLY A 171 -5.31 22.18 -22.11
C GLY A 171 -5.46 22.65 -23.56
#